data_7f5e162d975234ac83e2c55f5294e52b
#
_entry.id   7f5e162d975234ac83e2c55f5294e52b
#
_cell.length_a   1.000
_cell.length_b   1.000
_cell.length_c   1.000
_cell.angle_alpha   90.00
_cell.angle_beta   90.00
_cell.angle_gamma   90.00
#
_symmetry.space_group_name_H-M   'P 1'
#
loop_
_entity.id
_entity.type
_entity.pdbx_description
1 polymer ?
#
loop_
_entity_poly.entity_id
_entity_poly.type
_entity_poly.pdbx_seq_one_letter_code
_entity_poly.pdbx_strand_id
1 'polypeptide(L)'
;KLDVTTFSWQKVLGGEGAHGMLILSPRAVERLENYNPPWPLPKIFRLTKGRKLIEGIFRGATINTPSMLCVADYLDALAWIRSIGGLHGAISKSEANLKVLRDFVSQREWIHFLAEEDDQISNTSVCLTLDIDADRVKEIVRLLDNEGAAFDIGAYRDAPAGLRIWCGATVEEYDLKMLMPWIDWAYKSVKELS
;
A
#
# COMPACT_ATOMS: atom_id res chain seq x y z
N LYS A 1 7.09 9.76 18.57
CA LYS A 1 8.36 9.18 18.08
C LYS A 1 8.23 7.67 18.22
N LEU A 2 8.39 6.90 17.13
CA LEU A 2 8.26 5.44 17.14
C LEU A 2 9.56 4.78 17.60
N ASP A 3 9.45 3.65 18.30
CA ASP A 3 10.60 2.87 18.74
C ASP A 3 11.00 1.78 17.75
N VAL A 4 10.00 1.24 17.05
CA VAL A 4 10.20 0.25 16.01
C VAL A 4 9.38 0.68 14.80
N THR A 5 10.04 0.76 13.65
CA THR A 5 9.38 1.02 12.37
C THR A 5 9.76 -0.08 11.40
N THR A 6 8.77 -0.65 10.74
CA THR A 6 8.98 -1.62 9.67
C THR A 6 8.15 -1.24 8.45
N PHE A 7 8.67 -1.50 7.27
CA PHE A 7 7.95 -1.37 6.01
C PHE A 7 8.50 -2.35 4.98
N SER A 8 7.64 -2.76 4.06
CA SER A 8 8.03 -3.62 2.94
C SER A 8 8.34 -2.80 1.69
N TRP A 9 9.14 -3.37 0.80
CA TRP A 9 9.57 -2.69 -0.44
C TRP A 9 8.50 -2.68 -1.54
N GLN A 10 7.52 -3.57 -1.46
CA GLN A 10 6.51 -3.82 -2.49
C GLN A 10 5.42 -2.76 -2.60
N LYS A 11 5.33 -1.82 -1.67
CA LYS A 11 4.24 -0.82 -1.64
C LYS A 11 4.63 0.43 -2.41
N VAL A 12 4.83 1.53 -1.73
CA VAL A 12 5.13 2.84 -2.34
C VAL A 12 6.39 2.85 -3.21
N LEU A 13 7.34 1.96 -2.94
CA LEU A 13 8.59 1.83 -3.71
C LEU A 13 8.46 0.89 -4.90
N GLY A 14 7.35 0.15 -5.04
CA GLY A 14 7.09 -0.71 -6.19
C GLY A 14 8.01 -1.92 -6.36
N GLY A 15 8.80 -2.28 -5.33
CA GLY A 15 9.68 -3.44 -5.37
C GLY A 15 8.97 -4.76 -5.08
N GLU A 16 9.73 -5.85 -5.08
CA GLU A 16 9.24 -7.19 -4.77
C GLU A 16 8.80 -7.34 -3.30
N GLY A 17 7.83 -8.23 -3.06
CA GLY A 17 7.28 -8.52 -1.74
C GLY A 17 8.14 -9.39 -0.83
N ALA A 18 9.41 -9.62 -1.17
CA ALA A 18 10.27 -10.58 -0.48
C ALA A 18 10.99 -10.01 0.75
N HIS A 19 11.29 -8.72 0.77
CA HIS A 19 12.10 -8.05 1.78
C HIS A 19 11.43 -6.80 2.33
N GLY A 20 11.97 -6.30 3.43
CA GLY A 20 11.54 -5.07 4.08
C GLY A 20 12.63 -4.50 4.95
N MET A 21 12.34 -3.38 5.58
CA MET A 21 13.25 -2.69 6.48
C MET A 21 12.76 -2.79 7.92
N LEU A 22 13.70 -2.86 8.84
CA LEU A 22 13.49 -2.77 10.28
C LEU A 22 14.36 -1.66 10.84
N ILE A 23 13.74 -0.64 11.41
CA ILE A 23 14.42 0.48 12.05
C ILE A 23 14.12 0.44 13.54
N LEU A 24 15.18 0.43 14.36
CA LEU A 24 15.10 0.40 15.80
C LEU A 24 15.60 1.72 16.40
N SER A 25 14.85 2.28 17.36
CA SER A 25 15.36 3.36 18.17
C SER A 25 16.39 2.86 19.20
N PRO A 26 17.25 3.73 19.76
CA PRO A 26 18.12 3.34 20.88
C PRO A 26 17.38 2.73 22.04
N ARG A 27 16.17 3.21 22.37
CA ARG A 27 15.32 2.66 23.44
C ARG A 27 14.85 1.24 23.12
N ALA A 28 14.54 0.93 21.85
CA ALA A 28 14.18 -0.43 21.43
C ALA A 28 15.38 -1.38 21.55
N VAL A 29 16.59 -0.92 21.21
CA VAL A 29 17.82 -1.70 21.39
C VAL A 29 18.09 -1.97 22.86
N GLU A 30 18.01 -0.96 23.72
CA GLU A 30 18.12 -1.10 25.16
C GLU A 30 17.11 -2.13 25.72
N ARG A 31 15.85 -2.08 25.26
CA ARG A 31 14.83 -3.05 25.65
C ARG A 31 15.20 -4.47 25.22
N LEU A 32 15.71 -4.66 24.02
CA LEU A 32 16.16 -5.97 23.51
C LEU A 32 17.31 -6.54 24.34
N GLU A 33 18.23 -5.71 24.81
CA GLU A 33 19.38 -6.12 25.60
C GLU A 33 19.03 -6.40 27.08
N ASN A 34 18.01 -5.73 27.61
CA ASN A 34 17.64 -5.83 29.04
C ASN A 34 16.47 -6.78 29.31
N TYR A 35 15.72 -7.17 28.30
CA TYR A 35 14.58 -8.10 28.45
C TYR A 35 14.94 -9.49 27.91
N ASN A 36 14.70 -10.51 28.73
CA ASN A 36 14.78 -11.90 28.31
C ASN A 36 13.38 -12.51 28.29
N PRO A 37 12.84 -12.88 27.14
CA PRO A 37 11.51 -13.50 27.07
C PRO A 37 11.51 -14.84 27.82
N PRO A 38 10.43 -15.18 28.53
CA PRO A 38 10.34 -16.42 29.30
C PRO A 38 10.14 -17.68 28.43
N TRP A 39 9.94 -17.50 27.13
CA TRP A 39 9.82 -18.58 26.15
C TRP A 39 10.93 -18.51 25.10
N PRO A 40 11.29 -19.63 24.46
CA PRO A 40 12.29 -19.62 23.41
C PRO A 40 11.76 -18.89 22.17
N LEU A 41 12.59 -17.99 21.59
CA LEU A 41 12.25 -17.31 20.35
C LEU A 41 12.68 -18.15 19.13
N PRO A 42 11.86 -18.23 18.08
CA PRO A 42 12.29 -18.71 16.78
C PRO A 42 13.53 -17.95 16.28
N LYS A 43 14.41 -18.61 15.53
CA LYS A 43 15.69 -18.02 15.06
C LYS A 43 15.47 -16.69 14.35
N ILE A 44 14.42 -16.58 13.54
CA ILE A 44 14.09 -15.38 12.76
C ILE A 44 13.81 -14.13 13.62
N PHE A 45 13.37 -14.33 14.88
CA PHE A 45 13.07 -13.21 15.78
C PHE A 45 14.21 -12.92 16.77
N ARG A 46 15.32 -13.64 16.69
CA ARG A 46 16.47 -13.45 17.58
C ARG A 46 17.37 -12.33 17.08
N LEU A 47 17.19 -11.15 17.62
CA LEU A 47 18.02 -9.98 17.33
C LEU A 47 19.19 -9.81 18.33
N THR A 48 19.23 -10.65 19.37
CA THR A 48 20.28 -10.61 20.39
C THR A 48 20.98 -11.96 20.56
N LYS A 49 22.26 -11.92 20.96
CA LYS A 49 23.05 -13.07 21.40
C LYS A 49 23.78 -12.69 22.67
N GLY A 50 23.57 -13.48 23.75
CA GLY A 50 24.16 -13.15 25.06
C GLY A 50 23.77 -11.76 25.56
N ARG A 51 22.52 -11.37 25.39
CA ARG A 51 21.96 -10.05 25.78
C ARG A 51 22.63 -8.86 25.09
N LYS A 52 23.25 -9.07 23.94
CA LYS A 52 23.81 -8.01 23.09
C LYS A 52 23.19 -8.07 21.70
N LEU A 53 22.93 -6.91 21.12
CA LEU A 53 22.40 -6.80 19.77
C LEU A 53 23.35 -7.47 18.78
N ILE A 54 22.80 -8.26 17.85
CA ILE A 54 23.56 -8.86 16.76
C ILE A 54 23.74 -7.80 15.67
N GLU A 55 24.69 -6.89 15.85
CA GLU A 55 24.92 -5.76 14.94
C GLU A 55 25.15 -6.19 13.48
N GLY A 56 25.68 -7.38 13.26
CA GLY A 56 25.94 -7.90 11.91
C GLY A 56 24.69 -7.97 11.04
N ILE A 57 23.50 -8.21 11.62
CA ILE A 57 22.22 -8.23 10.90
C ILE A 57 21.97 -6.87 10.22
N PHE A 58 22.32 -5.78 10.88
CA PHE A 58 22.14 -4.40 10.37
C PHE A 58 23.27 -3.96 9.43
N ARG A 59 24.24 -4.84 9.19
CA ARG A 59 25.38 -4.64 8.26
C ARG A 59 25.38 -5.66 7.11
N GLY A 60 24.25 -6.35 6.89
CA GLY A 60 24.10 -7.31 5.80
C GLY A 60 24.37 -8.78 6.15
N ALA A 61 24.74 -9.11 7.40
CA ALA A 61 24.84 -10.51 7.85
C ALA A 61 23.45 -11.08 8.15
N THR A 62 22.66 -11.27 7.12
CA THR A 62 21.29 -11.76 7.20
C THR A 62 21.23 -13.27 7.52
N ILE A 63 20.11 -13.75 8.07
CA ILE A 63 19.91 -15.17 8.41
C ILE A 63 19.95 -16.06 7.16
N ASN A 64 19.32 -15.59 6.08
CA ASN A 64 19.31 -16.22 4.78
C ASN A 64 19.93 -15.29 3.74
N THR A 65 20.45 -15.86 2.67
CA THR A 65 20.94 -15.07 1.53
C THR A 65 19.77 -14.24 0.96
N PRO A 66 19.89 -12.91 0.88
CA PRO A 66 18.85 -12.08 0.25
C PRO A 66 18.80 -12.34 -1.25
N SER A 67 17.62 -12.13 -1.85
CA SER A 67 17.48 -12.13 -3.30
C SER A 67 18.23 -10.94 -3.89
N MET A 68 19.19 -11.21 -4.77
CA MET A 68 19.95 -10.16 -5.47
C MET A 68 19.04 -9.31 -6.37
N LEU A 69 18.04 -9.94 -7.00
CA LEU A 69 17.06 -9.23 -7.82
C LEU A 69 16.26 -8.23 -6.97
N CYS A 70 15.68 -8.68 -5.86
CA CYS A 70 14.91 -7.79 -4.98
C CYS A 70 15.77 -6.62 -4.45
N VAL A 71 17.05 -6.84 -4.18
CA VAL A 71 17.98 -5.77 -3.75
C VAL A 71 18.24 -4.79 -4.88
N ALA A 72 18.44 -5.28 -6.12
CA ALA A 72 18.63 -4.44 -7.30
C ALA A 72 17.38 -3.58 -7.57
N ASP A 73 16.19 -4.16 -7.54
CA ASP A 73 14.91 -3.45 -7.70
C ASP A 73 14.74 -2.36 -6.62
N TYR A 74 15.11 -2.67 -5.38
CA TYR A 74 15.00 -1.70 -4.30
C TYR A 74 16.00 -0.53 -4.47
N LEU A 75 17.19 -0.79 -4.97
CA LEU A 75 18.17 0.26 -5.26
C LEU A 75 17.70 1.17 -6.41
N ASP A 76 17.10 0.60 -7.43
CA ASP A 76 16.47 1.36 -8.52
C ASP A 76 15.31 2.21 -8.01
N ALA A 77 14.40 1.63 -7.21
CA ALA A 77 13.31 2.35 -6.57
C ALA A 77 13.80 3.53 -5.70
N LEU A 78 14.90 3.36 -4.97
CA LEU A 78 15.52 4.44 -4.19
C LEU A 78 16.09 5.54 -5.10
N ALA A 79 16.68 5.18 -6.25
CA ALA A 79 17.16 6.15 -7.22
C ALA A 79 15.98 6.95 -7.82
N TRP A 80 14.90 6.25 -8.19
CA TRP A 80 13.67 6.88 -8.65
C TRP A 80 13.07 7.83 -7.62
N ILE A 81 12.89 7.42 -6.36
CA ILE A 81 12.37 8.29 -5.28
C ILE A 81 13.21 9.56 -5.14
N ARG A 82 14.54 9.44 -5.21
CA ARG A 82 15.43 10.62 -5.19
C ARG A 82 15.19 11.54 -6.37
N SER A 83 14.99 11.00 -7.57
CA SER A 83 14.78 11.78 -8.80
C SER A 83 13.48 12.58 -8.79
N ILE A 84 12.45 12.10 -8.12
CA ILE A 84 11.14 12.80 -7.99
C ILE A 84 11.07 13.77 -6.80
N GLY A 85 12.16 13.99 -6.05
CA GLY A 85 12.21 14.89 -4.89
C GLY A 85 12.08 14.21 -3.54
N GLY A 86 12.37 12.92 -3.44
CA GLY A 86 12.39 12.15 -2.19
C GLY A 86 10.99 12.00 -1.57
N LEU A 87 10.94 12.08 -0.24
CA LEU A 87 9.69 11.93 0.51
C LEU A 87 8.62 12.95 0.08
N HIS A 88 8.99 14.21 -0.09
CA HIS A 88 8.04 15.26 -0.49
C HIS A 88 7.48 15.01 -1.89
N GLY A 89 8.31 14.58 -2.83
CA GLY A 89 7.86 14.20 -4.17
C GLY A 89 6.88 13.02 -4.15
N ALA A 90 7.16 11.99 -3.37
CA ALA A 90 6.28 10.82 -3.24
C ALA A 90 4.93 11.22 -2.60
N ILE A 91 4.94 12.05 -1.56
CA ILE A 91 3.71 12.57 -0.93
C ILE A 91 2.90 13.38 -1.94
N SER A 92 3.53 14.34 -2.64
CA SER A 92 2.83 15.17 -3.62
C SER A 92 2.19 14.35 -4.74
N LYS A 93 2.84 13.29 -5.23
CA LYS A 93 2.24 12.38 -6.20
C LYS A 93 1.01 11.66 -5.63
N SER A 94 1.09 11.12 -4.42
CA SER A 94 -0.05 10.42 -3.80
C SER A 94 -1.21 11.37 -3.52
N GLU A 95 -0.94 12.61 -3.13
CA GLU A 95 -1.98 13.63 -2.91
C GLU A 95 -2.65 14.06 -4.22
N ALA A 96 -1.87 14.25 -5.29
CA ALA A 96 -2.42 14.53 -6.61
C ALA A 96 -3.31 13.38 -7.11
N ASN A 97 -2.88 12.15 -6.90
CA ASN A 97 -3.65 10.96 -7.22
C ASN A 97 -4.97 10.88 -6.42
N LEU A 98 -4.91 11.09 -5.10
CA LEU A 98 -6.13 11.14 -4.28
C LEU A 98 -7.08 12.27 -4.73
N LYS A 99 -6.53 13.42 -5.14
CA LYS A 99 -7.36 14.52 -5.65
C LYS A 99 -8.20 14.12 -6.85
N VAL A 100 -7.69 13.31 -7.78
CA VAL A 100 -8.49 12.79 -8.90
C VAL A 100 -9.72 12.04 -8.42
N LEU A 101 -9.55 11.18 -7.40
CA LEU A 101 -10.67 10.43 -6.82
C LEU A 101 -11.62 11.32 -6.05
N ARG A 102 -11.12 12.31 -5.30
CA ARG A 102 -11.96 13.29 -4.60
C ARG A 102 -12.83 14.08 -5.57
N ASP A 103 -12.23 14.58 -6.64
CA ASP A 103 -12.96 15.33 -7.69
C ASP A 103 -14.00 14.43 -8.38
N PHE A 104 -13.69 13.15 -8.61
CA PHE A 104 -14.63 12.19 -9.18
C PHE A 104 -15.80 11.88 -8.24
N VAL A 105 -15.54 11.57 -6.99
CA VAL A 105 -16.55 11.23 -5.98
C VAL A 105 -17.46 12.43 -5.69
N SER A 106 -16.91 13.63 -5.55
CA SER A 106 -17.66 14.85 -5.24
C SER A 106 -18.74 15.23 -6.27
N GLN A 107 -18.65 14.71 -7.49
CA GLN A 107 -19.58 14.99 -8.58
C GLN A 107 -20.66 13.90 -8.76
N ARG A 108 -20.71 12.92 -7.86
CA ARG A 108 -21.58 11.72 -8.00
C ARG A 108 -22.23 11.38 -6.68
N GLU A 109 -23.51 11.02 -6.74
CA GLU A 109 -24.31 10.65 -5.57
C GLU A 109 -24.25 9.14 -5.25
N TRP A 110 -23.68 8.33 -6.13
CA TRP A 110 -23.73 6.86 -6.05
C TRP A 110 -22.40 6.21 -5.59
N ILE A 111 -21.38 6.98 -5.38
CA ILE A 111 -20.06 6.51 -4.95
C ILE A 111 -19.51 7.39 -3.83
N HIS A 112 -19.00 6.76 -2.79
CA HIS A 112 -18.54 7.44 -1.58
C HIS A 112 -17.20 6.88 -1.12
N PHE A 113 -16.44 7.67 -0.34
CA PHE A 113 -15.32 7.11 0.40
C PHE A 113 -15.84 6.18 1.50
N LEU A 114 -15.15 5.05 1.72
CA LEU A 114 -15.44 4.15 2.85
C LEU A 114 -15.16 4.82 4.19
N ALA A 115 -14.14 5.67 4.26
CA ALA A 115 -13.81 6.46 5.45
C ALA A 115 -14.88 7.55 5.69
N GLU A 116 -15.36 7.65 6.92
CA GLU A 116 -16.40 8.62 7.31
C GLU A 116 -15.83 10.03 7.46
N GLU A 117 -14.58 10.14 7.93
CA GLU A 117 -13.90 11.41 8.17
C GLU A 117 -12.79 11.63 7.13
N ASP A 118 -12.60 12.87 6.74
CA ASP A 118 -11.67 13.25 5.67
C ASP A 118 -10.20 12.93 6.00
N ASP A 119 -9.81 13.04 7.25
CA ASP A 119 -8.47 12.74 7.75
C ASP A 119 -8.18 11.23 7.87
N GLN A 120 -9.19 10.38 7.72
CA GLN A 120 -9.08 8.92 7.70
C GLN A 120 -8.92 8.36 6.29
N ILE A 121 -9.10 9.18 5.25
CA ILE A 121 -8.94 8.75 3.86
C ILE A 121 -7.46 8.49 3.57
N SER A 122 -7.12 7.25 3.22
CA SER A 122 -5.78 6.91 2.75
C SER A 122 -5.49 7.56 1.39
N ASN A 123 -4.32 8.18 1.24
CA ASN A 123 -3.87 8.70 -0.05
C ASN A 123 -3.10 7.67 -0.90
N THR A 124 -3.10 6.41 -0.48
CA THR A 124 -2.42 5.32 -1.21
C THR A 124 -3.37 4.20 -1.59
N SER A 125 -4.05 3.57 -0.64
CA SER A 125 -5.06 2.55 -0.90
C SER A 125 -6.43 3.14 -0.60
N VAL A 126 -7.06 3.73 -1.61
CA VAL A 126 -8.36 4.40 -1.49
C VAL A 126 -9.47 3.38 -1.59
N CYS A 127 -10.32 3.31 -0.57
CA CYS A 127 -11.49 2.44 -0.54
C CYS A 127 -12.76 3.25 -0.76
N LEU A 128 -13.59 2.80 -1.70
CA LEU A 128 -14.85 3.42 -2.09
C LEU A 128 -16.00 2.44 -1.93
N THR A 129 -17.18 2.94 -1.54
CA THR A 129 -18.43 2.21 -1.52
C THR A 129 -19.36 2.73 -2.63
N LEU A 130 -20.30 1.91 -3.08
CA LEU A 130 -21.25 2.25 -4.11
C LEU A 130 -22.69 1.98 -3.63
N ASP A 131 -23.64 2.82 -4.00
CA ASP A 131 -25.06 2.70 -3.63
C ASP A 131 -25.80 1.65 -4.49
N ILE A 132 -25.20 0.46 -4.58
CA ILE A 132 -25.77 -0.71 -5.24
C ILE A 132 -25.44 -1.98 -4.43
N ASP A 133 -26.15 -3.07 -4.71
CA ASP A 133 -25.90 -4.34 -4.03
C ASP A 133 -24.53 -4.95 -4.36
N ALA A 134 -24.07 -5.85 -3.48
CA ALA A 134 -22.74 -6.47 -3.57
C ALA A 134 -22.52 -7.27 -4.87
N ASP A 135 -23.57 -7.87 -5.44
CA ASP A 135 -23.42 -8.67 -6.66
C ASP A 135 -23.24 -7.76 -7.87
N ARG A 136 -23.90 -6.62 -7.89
CA ARG A 136 -23.67 -5.57 -8.90
C ARG A 136 -22.28 -4.95 -8.80
N VAL A 137 -21.76 -4.75 -7.60
CA VAL A 137 -20.37 -4.31 -7.42
C VAL A 137 -19.39 -5.33 -8.02
N LYS A 138 -19.60 -6.63 -7.80
CA LYS A 138 -18.77 -7.68 -8.42
C LYS A 138 -18.84 -7.63 -9.95
N GLU A 139 -20.03 -7.34 -10.50
CA GLU A 139 -20.20 -7.21 -11.95
C GLU A 139 -19.44 -6.00 -12.51
N ILE A 140 -19.45 -4.86 -11.82
CA ILE A 140 -18.61 -3.70 -12.17
C ILE A 140 -17.13 -4.11 -12.21
N VAL A 141 -16.63 -4.77 -11.17
CA VAL A 141 -15.24 -5.24 -11.11
C VAL A 141 -14.92 -6.16 -12.29
N ARG A 142 -15.83 -7.10 -12.61
CA ARG A 142 -15.69 -8.03 -13.75
C ARG A 142 -15.67 -7.30 -15.10
N LEU A 143 -16.54 -6.30 -15.29
CA LEU A 143 -16.55 -5.50 -16.52
C LEU A 143 -15.25 -4.75 -16.72
N LEU A 144 -14.73 -4.10 -15.66
CA LEU A 144 -13.46 -3.36 -15.72
C LEU A 144 -12.26 -4.27 -16.01
N ASP A 145 -12.26 -5.49 -15.44
CA ASP A 145 -11.22 -6.49 -15.69
C ASP A 145 -11.28 -7.01 -17.14
N ASN A 146 -12.47 -7.34 -17.63
CA ASN A 146 -12.68 -7.85 -18.99
C ASN A 146 -12.25 -6.84 -20.08
N GLU A 147 -12.48 -5.57 -19.85
CA GLU A 147 -12.05 -4.48 -20.76
C GLU A 147 -10.57 -4.12 -20.58
N GLY A 148 -9.86 -4.74 -19.62
CA GLY A 148 -8.48 -4.40 -19.30
C GLY A 148 -8.30 -2.99 -18.74
N ALA A 149 -9.38 -2.38 -18.23
CA ALA A 149 -9.37 -1.03 -17.69
C ALA A 149 -8.83 -0.97 -16.26
N ALA A 150 -9.10 -1.99 -15.45
CA ALA A 150 -8.58 -2.11 -14.09
C ALA A 150 -8.52 -3.55 -13.61
N PHE A 151 -7.39 -3.92 -13.00
CA PHE A 151 -7.16 -5.24 -12.40
C PHE A 151 -7.11 -5.13 -10.88
N ASP A 152 -7.61 -6.18 -10.17
CA ASP A 152 -7.63 -6.25 -8.69
C ASP A 152 -8.26 -5.01 -8.01
N ILE A 153 -9.25 -4.39 -8.66
CA ILE A 153 -9.92 -3.17 -8.17
C ILE A 153 -11.00 -3.46 -7.11
N GLY A 154 -11.34 -4.72 -6.85
CA GLY A 154 -12.33 -5.09 -5.84
C GLY A 154 -11.90 -4.79 -4.41
N ALA A 155 -12.88 -4.70 -3.50
CA ALA A 155 -12.65 -4.50 -2.08
C ALA A 155 -11.83 -5.64 -1.43
N TYR A 156 -11.26 -5.38 -0.25
CA TYR A 156 -10.68 -6.44 0.57
C TYR A 156 -11.76 -7.46 1.00
N ARG A 157 -11.34 -8.71 1.28
CA ARG A 157 -12.26 -9.83 1.60
C ARG A 157 -13.27 -9.50 2.69
N ASP A 158 -12.83 -8.83 3.76
CA ASP A 158 -13.65 -8.54 4.95
C ASP A 158 -14.14 -7.08 4.98
N ALA A 159 -14.00 -6.34 3.86
CA ALA A 159 -14.51 -4.99 3.72
C ALA A 159 -15.93 -5.00 3.12
N PRO A 160 -16.72 -3.93 3.29
CA PRO A 160 -17.94 -3.71 2.52
C PRO A 160 -17.68 -3.81 1.02
N ALA A 161 -18.70 -4.25 0.27
CA ALA A 161 -18.63 -4.30 -1.19
C ALA A 161 -18.30 -2.91 -1.75
N GLY A 162 -17.31 -2.83 -2.62
CA GLY A 162 -16.82 -1.55 -3.14
C GLY A 162 -15.61 -1.70 -4.04
N LEU A 163 -14.95 -0.60 -4.29
CA LEU A 163 -13.72 -0.52 -5.07
C LEU A 163 -12.54 -0.14 -4.18
N ARG A 164 -11.37 -0.67 -4.50
CA ARG A 164 -10.10 -0.35 -3.85
C ARG A 164 -9.10 0.08 -4.92
N ILE A 165 -8.76 1.35 -4.95
CA ILE A 165 -7.92 1.94 -5.97
C ILE A 165 -6.56 2.31 -5.37
N TRP A 166 -5.49 1.79 -5.97
CA TRP A 166 -4.14 2.15 -5.59
C TRP A 166 -3.76 3.53 -6.13
N CYS A 167 -3.45 4.47 -5.24
CA CYS A 167 -3.09 5.86 -5.54
C CYS A 167 -1.66 6.20 -5.09
N GLY A 168 -0.83 5.20 -4.75
CA GLY A 168 0.55 5.42 -4.32
C GLY A 168 1.40 6.10 -5.41
N ALA A 169 2.56 6.59 -5.02
CA ALA A 169 3.43 7.41 -5.89
C ALA A 169 3.92 6.71 -7.17
N THR A 170 3.78 5.38 -7.27
CA THR A 170 4.10 4.60 -8.48
C THR A 170 3.01 4.61 -9.54
N VAL A 171 1.84 5.21 -9.24
CA VAL A 171 0.75 5.40 -10.21
C VAL A 171 0.79 6.83 -10.72
N GLU A 172 0.57 7.00 -12.01
CA GLU A 172 0.50 8.32 -12.62
C GLU A 172 -0.92 8.91 -12.52
N GLU A 173 -1.00 10.20 -12.21
CA GLU A 173 -2.27 10.94 -12.12
C GLU A 173 -3.11 10.79 -13.41
N TYR A 174 -2.44 10.74 -14.56
CA TYR A 174 -3.09 10.57 -15.87
C TYR A 174 -3.84 9.23 -15.95
N ASP A 175 -3.25 8.13 -15.48
CA ASP A 175 -3.88 6.80 -15.53
C ASP A 175 -5.15 6.76 -14.68
N LEU A 176 -5.14 7.41 -13.51
CA LEU A 176 -6.33 7.54 -12.69
C LEU A 176 -7.42 8.38 -13.38
N LYS A 177 -7.05 9.49 -14.03
CA LYS A 177 -8.00 10.29 -14.82
C LYS A 177 -8.64 9.47 -15.94
N MET A 178 -7.87 8.61 -16.61
CA MET A 178 -8.38 7.72 -17.65
C MET A 178 -9.25 6.59 -17.09
N LEU A 179 -9.03 6.15 -15.86
CA LEU A 179 -9.86 5.14 -15.19
C LEU A 179 -11.27 5.66 -14.82
N MET A 180 -11.42 6.93 -14.50
CA MET A 180 -12.70 7.48 -14.01
C MET A 180 -13.87 7.29 -14.99
N PRO A 181 -13.75 7.57 -16.30
CA PRO A 181 -14.80 7.28 -17.26
C PRO A 181 -15.18 5.80 -17.35
N TRP A 182 -14.23 4.88 -17.15
CA TRP A 182 -14.49 3.46 -17.15
C TRP A 182 -15.34 3.01 -15.95
N ILE A 183 -15.09 3.60 -14.77
CA ILE A 183 -15.94 3.35 -13.59
C ILE A 183 -17.36 3.87 -13.83
N ASP A 184 -17.52 5.06 -14.41
CA ASP A 184 -18.84 5.60 -14.80
C ASP A 184 -19.57 4.68 -15.79
N TRP A 185 -18.87 4.22 -16.81
CA TRP A 185 -19.43 3.31 -17.81
C TRP A 185 -19.87 1.99 -17.17
N ALA A 186 -18.99 1.36 -16.39
CA ALA A 186 -19.31 0.09 -15.74
C ALA A 186 -20.52 0.20 -14.79
N TYR A 187 -20.60 1.28 -14.00
CA TYR A 187 -21.75 1.55 -13.13
C TYR A 187 -23.05 1.71 -13.93
N LYS A 188 -23.06 2.50 -15.01
CA LYS A 188 -24.22 2.71 -15.87
C LYS A 188 -24.65 1.41 -16.52
N SER A 189 -23.72 0.63 -17.07
CA SER A 189 -24.00 -0.66 -17.70
C SER A 189 -24.71 -1.64 -16.77
N VAL A 190 -24.27 -1.71 -15.50
CA VAL A 190 -24.88 -2.59 -14.51
C VAL A 190 -26.25 -2.06 -14.03
N LYS A 191 -26.44 -0.74 -14.00
CA LYS A 191 -27.70 -0.12 -13.59
C LYS A 191 -28.78 -0.27 -14.65
N GLU A 192 -28.43 -0.20 -15.93
CA GLU A 192 -29.38 -0.32 -17.07
C GLU A 192 -29.90 -1.75 -17.27
N LEU A 193 -29.21 -2.76 -16.75
CA LEU A 193 -29.63 -4.17 -16.79
C LEU A 193 -30.71 -4.51 -15.73
N SER A 194 -31.25 -3.51 -15.04
CA SER A 194 -32.29 -3.60 -14.00
C SER A 194 -33.60 -3.18 -14.54
#